data_a84404b967c4002528a980fd7c332073
#
_entry.id   a84404b967c4002528a980fd7c332073
#
_cell.length_a   1.000
_cell.length_b   1.000
_cell.length_c   1.000
_cell.angle_alpha   90.00
_cell.angle_beta   90.00
_cell.angle_gamma   90.00
#
_symmetry.space_group_name_H-M   'P 1'
#
loop_
_entity.id
_entity.type
_entity.pdbx_description
1 polymer ?
#
loop_
_entity_poly.entity_id
_entity_poly.type
_entity_poly.pdbx_seq_one_letter_code
_entity_poly.pdbx_strand_id
1 'polypeptide(L)'
;MKVVLKTPTSELSTYQLRKIVKETIKYCETHAGTKPSRQRSLKYQVLTLPSNMSPAYGQYDYRANTIRIFRNHAKDVKMVIRGVLHEYCHFLQNLRHYDVVLKKVGYMKHPLEKQARAMEYFYSECWKNIKNKI
;
A
#
# COMPACT_ATOMS: atom_id res chain seq x y z
N MET A 1 18.60 8.94 13.30
CA MET A 1 17.22 8.81 13.84
C MET A 1 16.76 7.36 13.72
N LYS A 2 16.23 6.81 14.81
CA LYS A 2 15.64 5.50 14.77
C LYS A 2 14.21 5.59 14.23
N VAL A 3 13.93 4.87 13.14
CA VAL A 3 12.60 4.84 12.54
C VAL A 3 11.73 3.86 13.32
N VAL A 4 10.53 4.30 13.68
CA VAL A 4 9.50 3.50 14.35
C VAL A 4 8.16 3.71 13.66
N LEU A 5 7.15 2.93 14.03
CA LEU A 5 5.81 3.03 13.40
C LEU A 5 5.19 4.43 13.48
N LYS A 6 5.45 5.16 14.57
CA LYS A 6 4.92 6.52 14.78
C LYS A 6 5.78 7.63 14.16
N THR A 7 6.92 7.29 13.57
CA THR A 7 7.78 8.30 12.94
C THR A 7 7.00 9.00 11.84
N PRO A 8 6.87 10.35 11.90
CA PRO A 8 6.15 11.09 10.87
C PRO A 8 6.82 10.96 9.50
N THR A 9 6.02 10.80 8.46
CA THR A 9 6.55 10.74 7.09
C THR A 9 7.28 12.01 6.69
N SER A 10 6.87 13.16 7.25
CA SER A 10 7.53 14.44 7.02
C SER A 10 9.00 14.47 7.48
N GLU A 11 9.38 13.60 8.41
CA GLU A 11 10.75 13.49 8.92
C GLU A 11 11.61 12.52 8.11
N LEU A 12 11.04 11.84 7.13
CA LEU A 12 11.72 10.82 6.34
C LEU A 12 11.99 11.31 4.93
N SER A 13 13.15 10.95 4.38
CA SER A 13 13.47 11.20 2.98
C SER A 13 12.64 10.30 2.07
N THR A 14 12.55 10.69 0.81
CA THR A 14 11.93 9.82 -0.20
C THR A 14 12.64 8.48 -0.30
N TYR A 15 13.97 8.47 -0.17
CA TYR A 15 14.75 7.23 -0.16
C TYR A 15 14.33 6.30 0.98
N GLN A 16 14.20 6.86 2.21
CA GLN A 16 13.78 6.07 3.37
C GLN A 16 12.36 5.51 3.19
N LEU A 17 11.43 6.33 2.68
CA LEU A 17 10.06 5.90 2.43
C LEU A 17 10.01 4.83 1.34
N ARG A 18 10.78 4.99 0.26
CA ARG A 18 10.86 3.98 -0.79
C ARG A 18 11.36 2.64 -0.25
N LYS A 19 12.32 2.68 0.67
CA LYS A 19 12.84 1.46 1.29
C LYS A 19 11.77 0.75 2.14
N ILE A 20 10.99 1.52 2.90
CA ILE A 20 9.87 0.97 3.68
C ILE A 20 8.85 0.32 2.74
N VAL A 21 8.49 0.99 1.66
CA VAL A 21 7.54 0.45 0.66
C VAL A 21 8.08 -0.84 0.05
N LYS A 22 9.33 -0.83 -0.38
CA LYS A 22 9.98 -1.99 -1.00
C LYS A 22 10.01 -3.20 -0.05
N GLU A 23 10.40 -2.99 1.20
CA GLU A 23 10.47 -4.08 2.17
C GLU A 23 9.08 -4.60 2.54
N THR A 24 8.08 -3.71 2.58
CA THR A 24 6.69 -4.12 2.80
C THR A 24 6.18 -4.99 1.64
N ILE A 25 6.50 -4.63 0.40
CA ILE A 25 6.13 -5.45 -0.77
C ILE A 25 6.79 -6.83 -0.67
N LYS A 26 8.07 -6.89 -0.30
CA LYS A 26 8.75 -8.18 -0.11
C LYS A 26 8.10 -9.03 0.97
N TYR A 27 7.68 -8.42 2.07
CA TYR A 27 6.90 -9.10 3.11
C TYR A 27 5.62 -9.69 2.53
N CYS A 28 4.89 -8.90 1.73
CA CYS A 28 3.66 -9.36 1.09
C CYS A 28 3.91 -10.54 0.15
N GLU A 29 4.98 -10.50 -0.64
CA GLU A 29 5.35 -11.59 -1.55
C GLU A 29 5.54 -12.91 -0.80
N THR A 30 6.09 -12.86 0.40
CA THR A 30 6.34 -14.04 1.23
C THR A 30 5.08 -14.51 1.97
N HIS A 31 4.26 -13.58 2.49
CA HIS A 31 3.19 -13.91 3.45
C HIS A 31 1.78 -13.79 2.88
N ALA A 32 1.57 -13.03 1.80
CA ALA A 32 0.25 -12.83 1.21
C ALA A 32 0.09 -13.52 -0.13
N GLY A 33 1.18 -13.91 -0.76
CA GLY A 33 1.18 -14.58 -2.06
C GLY A 33 1.67 -13.70 -3.20
N THR A 34 1.74 -14.30 -4.37
CA THR A 34 2.24 -13.65 -5.59
C THR A 34 1.25 -13.82 -6.73
N LYS A 35 1.43 -13.03 -7.78
CA LYS A 35 0.66 -13.13 -9.01
C LYS A 35 1.65 -13.33 -10.16
N PRO A 36 2.00 -14.60 -10.50
CA PRO A 36 3.13 -14.90 -11.38
C PRO A 36 3.16 -14.13 -12.70
N SER A 37 1.99 -13.95 -13.31
CA SER A 37 1.89 -13.26 -14.61
C SER A 37 2.25 -11.76 -14.54
N ARG A 38 2.21 -11.15 -13.36
CA ARG A 38 2.39 -9.71 -13.18
C ARG A 38 3.43 -9.33 -12.12
N GLN A 39 3.97 -10.30 -11.40
CA GLN A 39 4.88 -10.04 -10.27
C GLN A 39 6.15 -9.30 -10.69
N ARG A 40 6.75 -9.68 -11.82
CA ARG A 40 8.00 -9.07 -12.30
C ARG A 40 7.83 -7.62 -12.73
N SER A 41 6.64 -7.25 -13.19
CA SER A 41 6.36 -5.89 -13.66
C SER A 41 5.74 -5.01 -12.60
N LEU A 42 5.53 -5.52 -11.39
CA LEU A 42 5.02 -4.72 -10.29
C LEU A 42 6.03 -3.65 -9.90
N LYS A 43 5.58 -2.39 -9.94
CA LYS A 43 6.38 -1.22 -9.62
C LYS A 43 5.77 -0.49 -8.43
N TYR A 44 6.56 0.38 -7.81
CA TYR A 44 6.06 1.24 -6.75
C TYR A 44 6.64 2.64 -6.87
N GLN A 45 5.89 3.61 -6.38
CA GLN A 45 6.27 5.02 -6.37
C GLN A 45 5.86 5.65 -5.05
N VAL A 46 6.70 6.58 -4.57
CA VAL A 46 6.36 7.43 -3.43
C VAL A 46 6.26 8.85 -3.98
N LEU A 47 5.08 9.44 -3.88
CA LEU A 47 4.74 10.71 -4.53
C LEU A 47 4.13 11.69 -3.52
N THR A 48 4.13 12.96 -3.90
CA THR A 48 3.35 14.00 -3.22
C THR A 48 2.11 14.29 -4.07
N LEU A 49 0.93 14.12 -3.48
CA LEU A 49 -0.34 14.38 -4.16
C LEU A 49 -0.78 15.80 -3.86
N PRO A 50 -1.28 16.57 -4.84
CA PRO A 50 -1.83 17.90 -4.59
C PRO A 50 -2.92 17.87 -3.52
N SER A 51 -2.96 18.89 -2.66
CA SER A 51 -3.86 18.95 -1.50
C SER A 51 -5.33 18.95 -1.85
N ASN A 52 -5.69 19.38 -3.07
CA ASN A 52 -7.06 19.40 -3.57
C ASN A 52 -7.53 18.08 -4.19
N MET A 53 -6.67 17.07 -4.19
CA MET A 53 -7.01 15.74 -4.69
C MET A 53 -7.59 14.87 -3.57
N SER A 54 -7.99 13.64 -3.92
CA SER A 54 -8.52 12.66 -2.96
C SER A 54 -7.61 12.52 -1.73
N PRO A 55 -8.16 12.38 -0.51
CA PRO A 55 -7.37 12.18 0.70
C PRO A 55 -6.74 10.79 0.81
N ALA A 56 -6.90 9.93 -0.19
CA ALA A 56 -6.31 8.59 -0.18
C ALA A 56 -4.79 8.69 -0.01
N TYR A 57 -4.23 7.80 0.82
CA TYR A 57 -2.79 7.74 1.05
C TYR A 57 -2.09 6.68 0.20
N GLY A 58 -2.84 5.95 -0.65
CA GLY A 58 -2.29 4.99 -1.59
C GLY A 58 -3.23 4.69 -2.74
N GLN A 59 -2.67 4.05 -3.76
CA GLN A 59 -3.39 3.65 -4.96
C GLN A 59 -2.69 2.46 -5.59
N TYR A 60 -3.47 1.49 -6.08
CA TYR A 60 -2.95 0.52 -7.04
C TYR A 60 -3.49 0.84 -8.42
N ASP A 61 -2.58 1.17 -9.35
CA ASP A 61 -2.90 1.41 -10.75
C ASP A 61 -2.76 0.09 -11.52
N TYR A 62 -3.89 -0.52 -11.84
CA TYR A 62 -3.93 -1.81 -12.53
C TYR A 62 -3.25 -1.74 -13.91
N ARG A 63 -3.48 -0.67 -14.68
CA ARG A 63 -2.94 -0.54 -16.04
C ARG A 63 -1.42 -0.40 -16.02
N ALA A 64 -0.91 0.41 -15.11
CA ALA A 64 0.53 0.61 -14.95
C ALA A 64 1.18 -0.46 -14.07
N ASN A 65 0.38 -1.33 -13.43
CA ASN A 65 0.82 -2.33 -12.46
C ASN A 65 1.75 -1.69 -11.40
N THR A 66 1.28 -0.58 -10.82
CA THR A 66 2.09 0.25 -9.92
C THR A 66 1.34 0.54 -8.63
N ILE A 67 1.99 0.30 -7.50
CA ILE A 67 1.53 0.75 -6.18
C ILE A 67 2.09 2.15 -5.96
N ARG A 68 1.21 3.12 -5.68
CA ARG A 68 1.60 4.51 -5.37
C ARG A 68 1.24 4.81 -3.93
N ILE A 69 2.18 5.41 -3.21
CA ILE A 69 1.96 5.90 -1.85
C ILE A 69 2.14 7.42 -1.87
N PHE A 70 1.14 8.12 -1.36
CA PHE A 70 1.13 9.58 -1.31
C PHE A 70 1.60 10.03 0.07
N ARG A 71 2.90 10.36 0.16
CA ARG A 71 3.57 10.61 1.43
C ARG A 71 2.95 11.73 2.25
N ASN A 72 2.36 12.73 1.61
CA ASN A 72 1.73 13.85 2.30
C ASN A 72 0.35 13.52 2.86
N HIS A 73 -0.23 12.39 2.50
CA HIS A 73 -1.50 11.91 3.03
C HIS A 73 -1.33 10.75 4.02
N ALA A 74 -0.20 10.07 4.00
CA ALA A 74 0.16 9.03 4.97
C ALA A 74 1.00 9.70 6.07
N LYS A 75 0.43 9.91 7.26
CA LYS A 75 1.05 10.76 8.28
C LYS A 75 2.27 10.14 8.95
N ASP A 76 2.36 8.82 8.99
CA ASP A 76 3.45 8.13 9.68
C ASP A 76 3.79 6.80 8.99
N VAL A 77 4.83 6.13 9.47
CA VAL A 77 5.30 4.85 8.94
C VAL A 77 4.21 3.79 8.98
N LYS A 78 3.42 3.75 10.05
CA LYS A 78 2.29 2.81 10.17
C LYS A 78 1.31 2.96 9.01
N MET A 79 0.95 4.20 8.66
CA MET A 79 0.03 4.44 7.55
C MET A 79 0.64 4.11 6.20
N VAL A 80 1.95 4.32 6.02
CA VAL A 80 2.65 3.90 4.80
C VAL A 80 2.56 2.38 4.64
N ILE A 81 2.87 1.63 5.69
CA ILE A 81 2.81 0.16 5.65
C ILE A 81 1.38 -0.31 5.39
N ARG A 82 0.39 0.24 6.09
CA ARG A 82 -1.01 -0.10 5.87
C ARG A 82 -1.43 0.18 4.43
N GLY A 83 -0.98 1.31 3.87
CA GLY A 83 -1.26 1.66 2.48
C GLY A 83 -0.70 0.63 1.51
N VAL A 84 0.54 0.20 1.70
CA VAL A 84 1.16 -0.81 0.84
C VAL A 84 0.42 -2.15 0.95
N LEU A 85 0.08 -2.57 2.16
CA LEU A 85 -0.68 -3.81 2.38
C LEU A 85 -2.03 -3.77 1.66
N HIS A 86 -2.72 -2.64 1.74
CA HIS A 86 -4.01 -2.42 1.08
C HIS A 86 -3.86 -2.52 -0.44
N GLU A 87 -2.90 -1.78 -1.01
CA GLU A 87 -2.73 -1.75 -2.47
C GLU A 87 -2.15 -3.06 -3.01
N TYR A 88 -1.30 -3.74 -2.26
CA TYR A 88 -0.82 -5.06 -2.66
C TYR A 88 -1.97 -6.07 -2.70
N CYS A 89 -2.93 -5.96 -1.79
CA CYS A 89 -4.12 -6.80 -1.84
C CYS A 89 -4.87 -6.60 -3.16
N HIS A 90 -5.04 -5.35 -3.60
CA HIS A 90 -5.64 -5.06 -4.91
C HIS A 90 -4.82 -5.63 -6.07
N PHE A 91 -3.49 -5.61 -5.97
CA PHE A 91 -2.63 -6.24 -6.96
C PHE A 91 -2.94 -7.74 -7.11
N LEU A 92 -3.21 -8.44 -6.01
CA LEU A 92 -3.54 -9.87 -6.03
C LEU A 92 -4.94 -10.16 -6.52
N GLN A 93 -5.86 -9.21 -6.45
CA GLN A 93 -7.28 -9.39 -6.78
C GLN A 93 -7.53 -9.39 -8.28
N ASN A 94 -8.67 -9.98 -8.68
CA ASN A 94 -9.21 -9.80 -10.02
C ASN A 94 -10.12 -8.56 -9.99
N LEU A 95 -9.65 -7.48 -10.60
CA LEU A 95 -10.35 -6.18 -10.59
C LEU A 95 -11.30 -6.00 -11.78
N ARG A 96 -11.53 -7.03 -12.58
CA ARG A 96 -12.33 -6.97 -13.82
C ARG A 96 -13.71 -6.34 -13.61
N HIS A 97 -14.38 -6.67 -12.51
CA HIS A 97 -15.74 -6.20 -12.24
C HIS A 97 -15.81 -5.16 -11.12
N TYR A 98 -14.64 -4.59 -10.76
CA TYR A 98 -14.57 -3.66 -9.65
C TYR A 98 -15.53 -2.48 -9.78
N ASP A 99 -15.55 -1.82 -10.93
CA ASP A 99 -16.36 -0.62 -11.13
C ASP A 99 -17.86 -0.93 -11.09
N VAL A 100 -18.27 -2.09 -11.62
CA VAL A 100 -19.68 -2.51 -11.61
C VAL A 100 -20.17 -2.70 -10.18
N VAL A 101 -19.36 -3.37 -9.34
CA VAL A 101 -19.70 -3.61 -7.94
C VAL A 101 -19.67 -2.30 -7.15
N LEU A 102 -18.69 -1.43 -7.42
CA LEU A 102 -18.57 -0.12 -6.77
C LEU A 102 -19.85 0.71 -6.96
N LYS A 103 -20.41 0.73 -8.18
CA LYS A 103 -21.66 1.44 -8.47
C LYS A 103 -22.85 0.86 -7.73
N LYS A 104 -22.87 -0.45 -7.51
CA LYS A 104 -23.99 -1.13 -6.83
C LYS A 104 -24.00 -0.95 -5.33
N VAL A 105 -22.84 -1.11 -4.67
CA VAL A 105 -22.77 -1.20 -3.21
C VAL A 105 -21.96 -0.08 -2.56
N GLY A 106 -21.20 0.70 -3.32
CA GLY A 106 -20.32 1.75 -2.79
C GLY A 106 -19.02 1.20 -2.24
N TYR A 107 -18.11 2.13 -1.93
CA TYR A 107 -16.75 1.79 -1.50
C TYR A 107 -16.73 0.97 -0.20
N MET A 108 -17.48 1.40 0.80
CA MET A 108 -17.43 0.76 2.13
C MET A 108 -17.94 -0.68 2.13
N LYS A 109 -18.90 -0.99 1.27
CA LYS A 109 -19.49 -2.33 1.18
C LYS A 109 -18.88 -3.19 0.08
N HIS A 110 -17.96 -2.62 -0.71
CA HIS A 110 -17.30 -3.35 -1.79
C HIS A 110 -16.48 -4.52 -1.21
N PRO A 111 -16.74 -5.79 -1.60
CA PRO A 111 -16.04 -6.95 -1.04
C PRO A 111 -14.52 -6.88 -1.20
N LEU A 112 -14.03 -6.39 -2.34
CA LEU A 112 -12.60 -6.27 -2.60
C LEU A 112 -11.96 -5.19 -1.72
N GLU A 113 -12.69 -4.10 -1.40
CA GLU A 113 -12.21 -3.09 -0.48
C GLU A 113 -12.22 -3.59 0.97
N LYS A 114 -13.22 -4.37 1.35
CA LYS A 114 -13.25 -5.00 2.67
C LYS A 114 -12.05 -5.93 2.87
N GLN A 115 -11.73 -6.72 1.85
CA GLN A 115 -10.57 -7.61 1.88
C GLN A 115 -9.27 -6.82 1.99
N ALA A 116 -9.13 -5.74 1.23
CA ALA A 116 -7.95 -4.89 1.28
C ALA A 116 -7.80 -4.19 2.64
N ARG A 117 -8.91 -3.72 3.25
CA ARG A 117 -8.88 -3.14 4.60
C ARG A 117 -8.49 -4.18 5.66
N ALA A 118 -8.95 -5.41 5.52
CA ALA A 118 -8.57 -6.49 6.44
C ALA A 118 -7.06 -6.77 6.38
N MET A 119 -6.46 -6.68 5.19
CA MET A 119 -5.02 -6.85 5.00
C MET A 119 -4.19 -5.82 5.78
N GLU A 120 -4.72 -4.61 5.96
CA GLU A 120 -4.03 -3.54 6.69
C GLU A 120 -3.71 -3.89 8.14
N TYR A 121 -4.47 -4.79 8.75
CA TYR A 121 -4.24 -5.20 10.15
C TYR A 121 -2.95 -5.99 10.36
N PHE A 122 -2.33 -6.47 9.29
CA PHE A 122 -1.04 -7.15 9.36
C PHE A 122 0.15 -6.18 9.49
N TYR A 123 -0.09 -4.88 9.63
CA TYR A 123 0.98 -3.88 9.68
C TYR A 123 1.98 -4.14 10.82
N SER A 124 1.52 -4.61 11.97
CA SER A 124 2.38 -4.88 13.14
C SER A 124 3.31 -6.05 12.87
N GLU A 125 2.77 -7.14 12.32
CA GLU A 125 3.58 -8.31 11.94
C GLU A 125 4.59 -7.94 10.86
N CYS A 126 4.15 -7.17 9.88
CA CYS A 126 5.02 -6.68 8.81
C CYS A 126 6.18 -5.88 9.40
N TRP A 127 5.89 -4.92 10.28
CA TRP A 127 6.92 -4.09 10.89
C TRP A 127 7.94 -4.92 11.66
N LYS A 128 7.51 -5.92 12.42
CA LYS A 128 8.43 -6.83 13.13
C LYS A 128 9.39 -7.52 12.16
N ASN A 129 8.93 -7.84 10.96
CA ASN A 129 9.74 -8.50 9.95
C ASN A 129 10.72 -7.56 9.25
N ILE A 130 10.35 -6.30 9.03
CA ILE A 130 11.13 -5.39 8.17
C ILE A 130 11.96 -4.36 8.95
N LYS A 131 11.66 -4.10 10.21
CA LYS A 131 12.27 -2.99 10.97
C LYS A 131 13.80 -3.01 11.00
N ASN A 132 14.40 -4.19 11.00
CA ASN A 132 15.86 -4.33 11.04
C ASN A 132 16.52 -4.05 9.69
N LYS A 133 15.72 -3.93 8.62
CA LYS A 133 16.19 -3.61 7.28
C LYS A 133 16.02 -2.12 6.94
N ILE A 134 15.32 -1.42 7.80
CA ILE A 134 15.09 0.02 7.66
C ILE A 134 16.13 0.78 8.50
#